data_885c96fe97d86e336b3437548b7f67ac
#
_entry.id   885c96fe97d86e336b3437548b7f67ac
#
_cell.length_a   1.000
_cell.length_b   1.000
_cell.length_c   1.000
_cell.angle_alpha   90.00
_cell.angle_beta   90.00
_cell.angle_gamma   90.00
#
_symmetry.space_group_name_H-M   'P 1'
#
loop_
_entity.id
_entity.type
_entity.pdbx_description
1 polymer ?
#
loop_
_entity_poly.entity_id
_entity_poly.type
_entity_poly.pdbx_seq_one_letter_code
_entity_poly.pdbx_strand_id
1 'polypeptide(L)'
;MQKYDYQRKRRTALPEYISVISSKKCAKIKIDDIEVIEQDGRKVHVITAAKDYSFYGGLNTIANSLAERAFYRPIKRLIINLDHVSDINNYSVNFHSGQSVALGKNALLSTRRAYKRYLMRYPPYTIWEPMELS
;
A
#
# COMPACT_ATOMS: atom_id res chain seq x y z
N MET A 1 32.87 4.71 -11.22
CA MET A 1 32.74 5.80 -10.28
C MET A 1 31.30 6.18 -10.05
N GLN A 2 30.58 6.54 -11.09
CA GLN A 2 29.19 6.91 -10.92
C GLN A 2 28.31 5.80 -10.42
N LYS A 3 28.58 4.60 -10.84
CA LYS A 3 27.85 3.44 -10.38
C LYS A 3 28.02 3.24 -8.87
N TYR A 4 29.21 3.48 -8.38
CA TYR A 4 29.51 3.33 -6.97
C TYR A 4 28.81 4.41 -6.14
N ASP A 5 28.85 5.65 -6.58
CA ASP A 5 28.21 6.76 -5.90
C ASP A 5 26.69 6.60 -5.88
N TYR A 6 26.14 6.11 -6.99
CA TYR A 6 24.73 5.87 -7.09
C TYR A 6 24.26 4.84 -6.06
N GLN A 7 24.99 3.77 -5.90
CA GLN A 7 24.64 2.74 -4.92
C GLN A 7 24.76 3.26 -3.49
N ARG A 8 25.73 4.12 -3.23
CA ARG A 8 25.89 4.74 -1.93
C ARG A 8 24.69 5.61 -1.58
N LYS A 9 24.19 6.39 -2.50
CA LYS A 9 23.00 7.20 -2.29
C LYS A 9 21.79 6.35 -2.03
N ARG A 10 21.66 5.24 -2.73
CA ARG A 10 20.51 4.36 -2.58
C ARG A 10 20.45 3.69 -1.21
N ARG A 11 21.59 3.48 -0.56
CA ARG A 11 21.60 2.89 0.77
C ARG A 11 20.95 3.76 1.83
N THR A 12 20.98 5.08 1.65
CA THR A 12 20.45 6.02 2.64
C THR A 12 19.03 6.45 2.31
N ALA A 13 18.53 6.12 1.13
CA ALA A 13 17.19 6.51 0.69
C ALA A 13 16.25 5.32 0.72
N LEU A 14 14.95 5.57 0.96
CA LEU A 14 13.93 4.55 0.81
C LEU A 14 13.82 4.18 -0.67
N PRO A 15 13.57 2.90 -1.00
CA PRO A 15 13.34 2.51 -2.38
C PRO A 15 12.14 3.26 -2.95
N GLU A 16 12.26 3.71 -4.19
CA GLU A 16 11.18 4.41 -4.88
C GLU A 16 10.41 3.50 -5.82
N TYR A 17 11.00 2.38 -6.20
CA TYR A 17 10.44 1.47 -7.18
C TYR A 17 10.57 0.03 -6.74
N ILE A 18 9.63 -0.79 -7.22
CA ILE A 18 9.74 -2.24 -7.20
C ILE A 18 10.09 -2.67 -8.61
N SER A 19 11.15 -3.46 -8.75
CA SER A 19 11.55 -4.00 -10.06
C SER A 19 11.05 -5.42 -10.18
N VAL A 20 10.45 -5.73 -11.32
CA VAL A 20 10.01 -7.09 -11.66
C VAL A 20 10.77 -7.55 -12.88
N ILE A 21 11.52 -8.62 -12.73
CA ILE A 21 12.33 -9.17 -13.81
C ILE A 21 11.94 -10.64 -14.01
N SER A 22 11.49 -10.96 -15.20
CA SER A 22 11.18 -12.34 -15.59
C SER A 22 11.71 -12.60 -17.00
N SER A 23 11.61 -13.83 -17.46
CA SER A 23 12.05 -14.18 -18.82
C SER A 23 11.28 -13.44 -19.91
N LYS A 24 10.06 -12.99 -19.60
CA LYS A 24 9.20 -12.34 -20.59
C LYS A 24 8.97 -10.87 -20.34
N LYS A 25 9.37 -10.35 -19.18
CA LYS A 25 8.99 -9.01 -18.80
C LYS A 25 9.99 -8.40 -17.83
N CYS A 26 10.30 -7.14 -18.07
CA CYS A 26 11.00 -6.31 -17.10
C CYS A 26 10.15 -5.08 -16.85
N ALA A 27 9.85 -4.81 -15.60
CA ALA A 27 9.00 -3.69 -15.23
C ALA A 27 9.54 -3.00 -13.99
N LYS A 28 9.25 -1.72 -13.90
CA LYS A 28 9.60 -0.89 -12.75
C LYS A 28 8.32 -0.21 -12.29
N ILE A 29 7.91 -0.49 -11.07
CA ILE A 29 6.65 0.02 -10.52
C ILE A 29 6.98 1.05 -9.45
N LYS A 30 6.48 2.26 -9.65
CA LYS A 30 6.68 3.32 -8.66
C LYS A 30 5.85 3.02 -7.41
N ILE A 31 6.52 2.94 -6.27
CA ILE A 31 5.86 2.55 -5.02
C ILE A 31 4.75 3.54 -4.65
N ASP A 32 4.97 4.84 -4.87
CA ASP A 32 3.97 5.84 -4.54
C ASP A 32 2.68 5.72 -5.35
N ASP A 33 2.72 5.03 -6.49
CA ASP A 33 1.54 4.82 -7.33
C ASP A 33 0.72 3.60 -6.92
N ILE A 34 1.26 2.77 -6.04
CA ILE A 34 0.61 1.52 -5.64
C ILE A 34 -0.53 1.80 -4.68
N GLU A 35 -1.70 1.25 -4.99
CA GLU A 35 -2.86 1.29 -4.11
C GLU A 35 -2.98 0.03 -3.27
N VAL A 36 -2.88 -1.13 -3.93
CA VAL A 36 -3.12 -2.43 -3.30
C VAL A 36 -2.12 -3.44 -3.83
N ILE A 37 -1.65 -4.30 -2.96
CA ILE A 37 -0.85 -5.47 -3.34
C ILE A 37 -1.53 -6.69 -2.76
N GLU A 38 -1.81 -7.67 -3.59
CA GLU A 38 -2.56 -8.87 -3.20
C GLU A 38 -1.81 -10.13 -3.59
N GLN A 39 -1.79 -11.10 -2.68
CA GLN A 39 -1.29 -12.44 -2.97
C GLN A 39 -2.46 -13.31 -3.43
N ASP A 40 -2.33 -13.89 -4.62
CA ASP A 40 -3.31 -14.80 -5.18
C ASP A 40 -2.58 -16.08 -5.60
N GLY A 41 -2.63 -17.08 -4.74
CA GLY A 41 -1.86 -18.30 -4.96
C GLY A 41 -0.37 -18.01 -5.00
N ARG A 42 0.26 -18.28 -6.13
CA ARG A 42 1.70 -18.05 -6.34
C ARG A 42 2.00 -16.70 -6.96
N LYS A 43 0.97 -15.94 -7.28
CA LYS A 43 1.12 -14.65 -7.93
C LYS A 43 0.87 -13.50 -6.98
N VAL A 44 1.61 -12.45 -7.20
CA VAL A 44 1.38 -11.16 -6.56
C VAL A 44 0.78 -10.22 -7.59
N HIS A 45 -0.32 -9.58 -7.24
CA HIS A 45 -0.94 -8.55 -8.06
C HIS A 45 -0.66 -7.20 -7.43
N VAL A 46 -0.07 -6.30 -8.19
CA VAL A 46 0.19 -4.92 -7.77
C VAL A 46 -0.76 -4.02 -8.54
N ILE A 47 -1.61 -3.32 -7.84
CA ILE A 47 -2.66 -2.50 -8.43
C ILE A 47 -2.34 -1.03 -8.20
N THR A 48 -2.25 -0.29 -9.31
CA THR A 48 -2.11 1.17 -9.28
C THR A 48 -3.35 1.79 -9.91
N ALA A 49 -3.52 3.09 -9.77
CA ALA A 49 -4.65 3.77 -10.38
C ALA A 49 -4.66 3.64 -11.91
N ALA A 50 -3.48 3.54 -12.51
CA ALA A 50 -3.34 3.52 -13.96
C ALA A 50 -3.25 2.11 -14.54
N LYS A 51 -2.68 1.15 -13.82
CA LYS A 51 -2.30 -0.14 -14.40
C LYS A 51 -2.13 -1.20 -13.32
N ASP A 52 -2.39 -2.44 -13.67
CA ASP A 52 -2.17 -3.59 -12.82
C ASP A 52 -0.96 -4.37 -13.31
N TYR A 53 -0.22 -4.94 -12.36
CA TYR A 53 0.94 -5.79 -12.62
C TYR A 53 0.73 -7.12 -11.92
N SER A 54 1.23 -8.19 -12.50
CA SER A 54 1.21 -9.51 -11.89
C SER A 54 2.54 -10.20 -12.12
N PHE A 55 3.01 -10.89 -11.11
CA PHE A 55 4.23 -11.68 -11.21
C PHE A 55 4.23 -12.80 -10.17
N TYR A 56 5.03 -13.81 -10.42
CA TYR A 56 5.21 -14.90 -9.46
C TYR A 56 6.09 -14.44 -8.32
N GLY A 57 5.69 -14.72 -7.11
CA GLY A 57 6.45 -14.33 -5.94
C GLY A 57 5.62 -14.35 -4.67
N GLY A 58 6.23 -13.91 -3.59
CA GLY A 58 5.60 -13.85 -2.28
C GLY A 58 5.46 -12.42 -1.78
N LEU A 59 4.35 -12.16 -1.14
CA LEU A 59 4.06 -10.84 -0.59
C LEU A 59 5.06 -10.42 0.48
N ASN A 60 5.56 -11.37 1.27
CA ASN A 60 6.52 -11.08 2.32
C ASN A 60 7.82 -10.49 1.79
N THR A 61 8.23 -10.90 0.59
CA THR A 61 9.44 -10.35 -0.04
C THR A 61 9.28 -8.87 -0.34
N ILE A 62 8.08 -8.48 -0.77
CA ILE A 62 7.79 -7.09 -1.11
C ILE A 62 7.57 -6.25 0.14
N ALA A 63 6.97 -6.83 1.17
CA ALA A 63 6.60 -6.12 2.38
C ALA A 63 7.79 -5.38 3.00
N ASN A 64 8.98 -5.97 2.95
CA ASN A 64 10.19 -5.35 3.49
C ASN A 64 10.56 -4.06 2.76
N SER A 65 10.27 -3.99 1.45
CA SER A 65 10.56 -2.80 0.65
C SER A 65 9.61 -1.65 0.96
N LEU A 66 8.50 -1.95 1.64
CA LEU A 66 7.45 -0.98 1.94
C LEU A 66 7.51 -0.49 3.38
N ALA A 67 8.48 -0.97 4.16
CA ALA A 67 8.67 -0.55 5.53
C ALA A 67 8.89 0.96 5.60
N GLU A 68 8.37 1.58 6.65
CA GLU A 68 8.48 3.02 6.89
C GLU A 68 7.70 3.89 5.91
N ARG A 69 6.84 3.28 5.11
CA ARG A 69 5.90 4.00 4.25
C ARG A 69 4.49 3.78 4.79
N ALA A 70 3.52 4.46 4.18
CA ALA A 70 2.13 4.44 4.64
C ALA A 70 1.37 3.18 4.19
N PHE A 71 2.04 2.04 4.18
CA PHE A 71 1.40 0.77 3.84
C PHE A 71 0.94 0.05 5.09
N TYR A 72 -0.20 -0.62 4.97
CA TYR A 72 -0.79 -1.39 6.05
C TYR A 72 -1.25 -2.75 5.53
N ARG A 73 -1.09 -3.78 6.32
CA ARG A 73 -1.44 -5.16 5.94
C ARG A 73 -2.64 -5.64 6.77
N PRO A 74 -3.87 -5.47 6.27
CA PRO A 74 -5.08 -5.85 7.02
C PRO A 74 -5.19 -7.33 7.27
N ILE A 75 -4.78 -8.13 6.29
CA ILE A 75 -4.76 -9.58 6.36
C ILE A 75 -3.49 -10.07 5.67
N LYS A 76 -3.15 -11.33 5.90
CA LYS A 76 -1.88 -11.90 5.46
C LYS A 76 -1.61 -11.71 3.97
N ARG A 77 -2.63 -11.80 3.14
CA ARG A 77 -2.51 -11.75 1.67
C ARG A 77 -2.76 -10.39 1.04
N LEU A 78 -2.86 -9.33 1.84
CA LEU A 78 -3.24 -8.01 1.32
C LEU A 78 -2.46 -6.90 1.99
N ILE A 79 -1.91 -6.01 1.18
CA ILE A 79 -1.28 -4.77 1.66
C ILE A 79 -1.97 -3.61 0.95
N ILE A 80 -2.32 -2.57 1.68
CA ILE A 80 -2.94 -1.37 1.12
C ILE A 80 -2.07 -0.15 1.42
N ASN A 81 -2.14 0.84 0.53
CA ASN A 81 -1.43 2.10 0.70
C ASN A 81 -2.39 3.14 1.28
N LEU A 82 -2.17 3.53 2.53
CA LEU A 82 -3.04 4.49 3.21
C LEU A 82 -3.01 5.87 2.56
N ASP A 83 -1.93 6.22 1.86
CA ASP A 83 -1.85 7.49 1.14
C ASP A 83 -2.90 7.59 0.02
N HIS A 84 -3.36 6.47 -0.49
CA HIS A 84 -4.34 6.43 -1.57
C HIS A 84 -5.76 6.17 -1.09
N VAL A 85 -5.95 5.93 0.20
CA VAL A 85 -7.28 5.70 0.76
C VAL A 85 -8.01 7.03 0.87
N SER A 86 -9.21 7.10 0.31
CA SER A 86 -10.07 8.28 0.43
C SER A 86 -10.94 8.22 1.68
N ASP A 87 -11.47 7.05 1.98
CA ASP A 87 -12.33 6.84 3.14
C ASP A 87 -12.49 5.36 3.44
N ILE A 88 -12.94 5.07 4.64
CA ILE A 88 -13.29 3.71 5.06
C ILE A 88 -14.70 3.76 5.61
N ASN A 89 -15.61 2.99 5.02
CA ASN A 89 -16.98 2.88 5.51
C ASN A 89 -17.15 1.56 6.30
N ASN A 90 -18.39 1.15 6.53
CA ASN A 90 -18.67 -0.05 7.34
C ASN A 90 -18.39 -1.37 6.61
N TYR A 91 -18.06 -1.33 5.33
CA TYR A 91 -17.93 -2.51 4.49
C TYR A 91 -16.62 -2.59 3.73
N SER A 92 -16.02 -1.46 3.44
CA SER A 92 -14.91 -1.42 2.51
C SER A 92 -13.94 -0.28 2.76
N VAL A 93 -12.75 -0.46 2.23
CA VAL A 93 -11.73 0.58 2.11
C VAL A 93 -11.84 1.13 0.70
N ASN A 94 -12.02 2.44 0.57
CA ASN A 94 -12.20 3.09 -0.72
C ASN A 94 -10.99 3.95 -1.05
N PHE A 95 -10.62 3.93 -2.32
CA PHE A 95 -9.43 4.63 -2.81
C PHE A 95 -9.83 5.83 -3.67
N HIS A 96 -8.94 6.82 -3.77
CA HIS A 96 -9.19 8.01 -4.58
C HIS A 96 -9.46 7.69 -6.05
N SER A 97 -8.93 6.58 -6.54
CA SER A 97 -9.18 6.13 -7.92
C SER A 97 -10.60 5.63 -8.15
N GLY A 98 -11.35 5.39 -7.08
CA GLY A 98 -12.67 4.76 -7.16
C GLY A 98 -12.64 3.27 -6.89
N GLN A 99 -11.47 2.66 -6.78
CA GLN A 99 -11.36 1.26 -6.40
C GLN A 99 -11.78 1.06 -4.95
N SER A 100 -12.34 -0.12 -4.64
CA SER A 100 -12.73 -0.50 -3.29
C SER A 100 -12.24 -1.90 -2.96
N VAL A 101 -11.93 -2.10 -1.69
CA VAL A 101 -11.55 -3.41 -1.17
C VAL A 101 -12.48 -3.75 -0.02
N ALA A 102 -13.20 -4.87 -0.14
CA ALA A 102 -14.06 -5.36 0.93
C ALA A 102 -13.22 -6.18 1.91
N LEU A 103 -13.44 -5.97 3.20
CA LEU A 103 -12.75 -6.69 4.26
C LEU A 103 -13.74 -7.24 5.26
N GLY A 104 -13.37 -8.36 5.88
CA GLY A 104 -14.14 -8.88 7.00
C GLY A 104 -14.13 -7.91 8.18
N LYS A 105 -15.07 -8.10 9.10
CA LYS A 105 -15.31 -7.17 10.19
C LYS A 105 -14.07 -6.83 11.01
N ASN A 106 -13.30 -7.84 11.42
CA ASN A 106 -12.13 -7.60 12.26
C ASN A 106 -11.00 -6.92 11.50
N ALA A 107 -10.76 -7.32 10.26
CA ALA A 107 -9.75 -6.70 9.42
C ALA A 107 -10.10 -5.26 9.10
N LEU A 108 -11.39 -4.98 8.85
CA LEU A 108 -11.85 -3.63 8.58
C LEU A 108 -11.68 -2.74 9.81
N LEU A 109 -11.99 -3.27 10.99
CA LEU A 109 -11.86 -2.53 12.24
C LEU A 109 -10.39 -2.19 12.52
N SER A 110 -9.48 -3.13 12.34
CA SER A 110 -8.05 -2.88 12.54
C SER A 110 -7.51 -1.90 11.52
N THR A 111 -7.99 -1.98 10.28
CA THR A 111 -7.60 -1.06 9.20
C THR A 111 -8.07 0.36 9.52
N ARG A 112 -9.29 0.49 10.02
CA ARG A 112 -9.84 1.78 10.43
C ARG A 112 -8.99 2.42 11.53
N ARG A 113 -8.54 1.63 12.50
CA ARG A 113 -7.64 2.12 13.56
C ARG A 113 -6.31 2.58 12.99
N ALA A 114 -5.75 1.82 12.05
CA ALA A 114 -4.49 2.18 11.41
C ALA A 114 -4.65 3.48 10.60
N TYR A 115 -5.76 3.62 9.88
CA TYR A 115 -6.02 4.82 9.09
C TYR A 115 -6.23 6.03 9.99
N LYS A 116 -6.90 5.87 11.11
CA LYS A 116 -7.06 6.93 12.10
C LYS A 116 -5.69 7.45 12.57
N ARG A 117 -4.79 6.53 12.92
CA ARG A 117 -3.43 6.91 13.32
C ARG A 117 -2.68 7.65 12.20
N TYR A 118 -2.87 7.17 10.98
CA TYR A 118 -2.28 7.81 9.80
C TYR A 118 -2.79 9.24 9.64
N LEU A 119 -4.09 9.46 9.73
CA LEU A 119 -4.69 10.78 9.58
C LEU A 119 -4.23 11.74 10.70
N MET A 120 -4.00 11.22 11.88
CA MET A 120 -3.57 12.04 13.02
C MET A 120 -2.16 12.59 12.86
N ARG A 121 -1.37 12.08 11.90
CA ARG A 121 -0.03 12.60 11.62
C ARG A 121 -0.05 13.93 10.88
N TYR A 122 -1.20 14.38 10.43
CA TYR A 122 -1.33 15.57 9.59
C TYR A 122 -2.28 16.61 10.22
N PRO A 123 -2.07 17.00 11.51
CA PRO A 123 -2.81 18.10 12.09
C PRO A 123 -2.46 19.38 11.33
N PRO A 124 -3.22 20.47 11.47
CA PRO A 124 -4.31 20.67 12.41
C PRO A 124 -5.70 20.53 11.80
N TYR A 125 -5.80 20.03 10.58
CA TYR A 125 -7.05 20.07 9.82
C TYR A 125 -7.94 18.85 10.03
N THR A 126 -7.74 18.11 11.13
CA THR A 126 -8.58 16.97 11.46
C THR A 126 -9.88 17.46 12.09
N ILE A 127 -11.00 17.03 11.53
CA ILE A 127 -12.33 17.32 12.06
C ILE A 127 -12.77 16.12 12.87
N TRP A 128 -13.05 16.34 14.16
CA TRP A 128 -13.56 15.30 15.04
C TRP A 128 -15.04 15.49 15.23
N GLU A 129 -15.85 14.60 14.68
CA GLU A 129 -17.28 14.63 14.90
C GLU A 129 -17.59 14.01 16.25
N PRO A 130 -18.57 14.58 17.00
CA PRO A 130 -19.02 13.94 18.22
C PRO A 130 -19.69 12.61 17.89
N MET A 131 -19.55 11.65 18.82
CA MET A 131 -20.20 10.36 18.65
C MET A 131 -21.70 10.55 18.65
N GLU A 132 -22.38 9.96 17.66
CA GLU A 132 -23.83 10.03 17.61
C GLU A 132 -24.45 9.11 18.68
N LEU A 133 -25.48 9.62 19.32
CA LEU A 133 -26.24 8.88 20.33
C LEU A 133 -27.47 8.30 19.67
N SER A 134 -27.31 7.31 18.87
CA SER A 134 -28.45 6.70 18.20
C SER A 134 -28.71 5.29 18.69
#